data_e02fccf4ba314b0019cdcc570ad93950
#
_entry.id   e02fccf4ba314b0019cdcc570ad93950
#
_cell.length_a   1.000
_cell.length_b   1.000
_cell.length_c   1.000
_cell.angle_alpha   90.00
_cell.angle_beta   90.00
_cell.angle_gamma   90.00
#
_symmetry.space_group_name_H-M   'P 1'
#
loop_
_entity.id
_entity.type
_entity.pdbx_description
1 polymer ?
#
loop_
_entity_poly.entity_id
_entity_poly.type
_entity_poly.pdbx_seq_one_letter_code
_entity_poly.pdbx_strand_id
1 'polypeptide(L)'
;MSASCNKAHTLNSKIKQLFERYQSGTATPQERKLVESWFDSQSHEPAIKNETDPAVFEDLDARMDALLNPVKVRRLNFRWLQVAAVFLVMGVSGIFMRRNYTAKNQMPASFTEITAVKGMKKEITLKDGTTVFLNSGSSVFVSSDFGVNNRTVKLTGEAFFHVHRDVTKPFIIHTGKIATTVLGTSFDINAYPEDDHVKVTVATGKVKVVGTDKSGQPHLFAKSLVHNQALVYNKIKDTHIIKISNADSISSWRSNHLIFDNASYPEIARTLSRWYGMDVELGAPAEDSKRYTLSFYNERVDKVLDVFSNLTGMTYTMQGKKVIINPQNHK
;
A
#
# COMPACT_ATOMS: atom_id res chain seq x y z
N MET A 1 -58.58 -52.88 -5.80
CA MET A 1 -57.62 -52.91 -6.91
C MET A 1 -57.58 -51.62 -7.76
N SER A 2 -58.35 -50.59 -7.43
CA SER A 2 -58.47 -49.41 -8.31
C SER A 2 -57.57 -48.22 -7.86
N ALA A 3 -57.10 -48.17 -6.61
CA ALA A 3 -56.29 -47.03 -6.09
C ALA A 3 -54.75 -47.10 -6.42
N SER A 4 -54.24 -48.33 -6.62
CA SER A 4 -52.83 -48.58 -6.92
C SER A 4 -52.43 -48.19 -8.35
N CYS A 5 -53.40 -48.41 -9.32
CA CYS A 5 -53.15 -48.15 -10.74
C CYS A 5 -53.07 -46.60 -11.04
N ASN A 6 -53.86 -45.80 -10.30
CA ASN A 6 -53.91 -44.37 -10.49
C ASN A 6 -52.64 -43.64 -9.92
N LYS A 7 -52.03 -44.23 -8.91
CA LYS A 7 -50.79 -43.70 -8.30
C LYS A 7 -49.56 -43.87 -9.21
N ALA A 8 -49.46 -45.04 -9.86
CA ALA A 8 -48.38 -45.34 -10.81
C ALA A 8 -48.39 -44.42 -12.06
N HIS A 9 -49.62 -44.12 -12.56
CA HIS A 9 -49.78 -43.25 -13.74
C HIS A 9 -49.36 -41.77 -13.43
N THR A 10 -49.69 -41.32 -12.22
CA THR A 10 -49.34 -39.93 -11.76
C THR A 10 -47.85 -39.78 -11.47
N LEU A 11 -47.22 -40.84 -10.96
CA LEU A 11 -45.77 -40.85 -10.67
C LEU A 11 -44.97 -40.81 -11.97
N ASN A 12 -45.34 -41.61 -12.95
CA ASN A 12 -44.67 -41.67 -14.25
C ASN A 12 -44.74 -40.31 -15.00
N SER A 13 -45.83 -39.55 -14.83
CA SER A 13 -45.96 -38.22 -15.42
C SER A 13 -45.09 -37.19 -14.74
N LYS A 14 -44.92 -37.24 -13.42
CA LYS A 14 -44.05 -36.33 -12.65
C LYS A 14 -42.58 -36.56 -12.95
N ILE A 15 -42.14 -37.80 -13.00
CA ILE A 15 -40.76 -38.18 -13.36
C ILE A 15 -40.46 -37.73 -14.79
N LYS A 16 -41.36 -37.94 -15.72
CA LYS A 16 -41.20 -37.49 -17.11
C LYS A 16 -41.06 -35.97 -17.20
N GLN A 17 -41.89 -35.21 -16.48
CA GLN A 17 -41.76 -33.74 -16.40
C GLN A 17 -40.46 -33.26 -15.77
N LEU A 18 -39.92 -33.97 -14.77
CA LEU A 18 -38.64 -33.67 -14.17
C LEU A 18 -37.49 -33.85 -15.18
N PHE A 19 -37.48 -34.97 -15.91
CA PHE A 19 -36.46 -35.20 -16.95
C PHE A 19 -36.59 -34.22 -18.13
N GLU A 20 -37.82 -33.87 -18.55
CA GLU A 20 -38.04 -32.85 -19.58
C GLU A 20 -37.47 -31.47 -19.15
N ARG A 21 -37.67 -31.07 -17.88
CA ARG A 21 -37.10 -29.83 -17.33
C ARG A 21 -35.56 -29.91 -17.20
N TYR A 22 -35.04 -31.06 -16.86
CA TYR A 22 -33.60 -31.28 -16.82
C TYR A 22 -32.96 -31.16 -18.20
N GLN A 23 -33.54 -31.79 -19.21
CA GLN A 23 -33.09 -31.74 -20.61
C GLN A 23 -33.24 -30.34 -21.23
N SER A 24 -34.31 -29.62 -20.89
CA SER A 24 -34.53 -28.24 -21.36
C SER A 24 -33.76 -27.18 -20.60
N GLY A 25 -32.97 -27.56 -19.57
CA GLY A 25 -32.17 -26.63 -18.76
C GLY A 25 -32.98 -25.77 -17.78
N THR A 26 -34.28 -26.00 -17.64
CA THR A 26 -35.22 -25.24 -16.79
C THR A 26 -35.39 -25.85 -15.39
N ALA A 27 -34.71 -26.96 -15.09
CA ALA A 27 -34.74 -27.61 -13.77
C ALA A 27 -34.03 -26.72 -12.70
N THR A 28 -34.64 -26.66 -11.51
CA THR A 28 -34.07 -25.98 -10.36
C THR A 28 -32.76 -26.65 -9.89
N PRO A 29 -31.90 -25.97 -9.15
CA PRO A 29 -30.64 -26.55 -8.66
C PRO A 29 -30.85 -27.82 -7.80
N GLN A 30 -31.98 -27.92 -7.10
CA GLN A 30 -32.33 -29.09 -6.30
C GLN A 30 -32.79 -30.26 -7.17
N GLU A 31 -33.63 -30.00 -8.19
CA GLU A 31 -34.06 -30.99 -9.17
C GLU A 31 -32.88 -31.54 -9.99
N ARG A 32 -31.93 -30.68 -10.35
CA ARG A 32 -30.71 -31.07 -11.07
C ARG A 32 -29.86 -32.02 -10.24
N LYS A 33 -29.57 -31.66 -8.96
CA LYS A 33 -28.84 -32.55 -8.06
C LYS A 33 -29.51 -33.92 -7.86
N LEU A 34 -30.85 -33.97 -7.85
CA LEU A 34 -31.58 -35.21 -7.71
C LEU A 34 -31.37 -36.13 -8.92
N VAL A 35 -31.45 -35.57 -10.13
CA VAL A 35 -31.23 -36.31 -11.37
C VAL A 35 -29.78 -36.78 -11.48
N GLU A 36 -28.82 -35.92 -11.17
CA GLU A 36 -27.37 -36.24 -11.18
C GLU A 36 -27.04 -37.35 -10.16
N SER A 37 -27.56 -37.27 -8.93
CA SER A 37 -27.33 -38.29 -7.90
C SER A 37 -27.95 -39.64 -8.27
N TRP A 38 -29.04 -39.65 -9.03
CA TRP A 38 -29.65 -40.86 -9.54
C TRP A 38 -28.78 -41.49 -10.64
N PHE A 39 -28.21 -40.72 -11.56
CA PHE A 39 -27.27 -41.22 -12.57
C PHE A 39 -26.00 -41.77 -11.92
N ASP A 40 -25.45 -41.09 -10.91
CA ASP A 40 -24.26 -41.54 -10.19
C ASP A 40 -24.51 -42.86 -9.43
N SER A 41 -25.69 -43.08 -8.88
CA SER A 41 -26.05 -44.33 -8.21
C SER A 41 -26.17 -45.52 -9.17
N GLN A 42 -26.51 -45.27 -10.43
CA GLN A 42 -26.61 -46.32 -11.47
C GLN A 42 -25.24 -46.69 -12.08
N SER A 43 -24.23 -45.85 -11.93
CA SER A 43 -22.90 -46.15 -12.51
C SER A 43 -22.04 -47.12 -11.68
N HIS A 44 -22.52 -47.60 -10.53
CA HIS A 44 -21.77 -48.43 -9.59
C HIS A 44 -22.34 -49.83 -9.29
N GLU A 45 -23.34 -50.36 -10.04
CA GLU A 45 -23.77 -51.71 -9.83
C GLU A 45 -23.72 -52.56 -11.13
N PRO A 46 -23.24 -53.83 -11.06
CA PRO A 46 -23.24 -54.73 -12.19
C PRO A 46 -24.61 -55.39 -12.38
N ALA A 47 -25.12 -55.32 -13.59
CA ALA A 47 -26.18 -56.16 -14.20
C ALA A 47 -27.52 -56.22 -13.47
N ILE A 48 -28.44 -55.38 -13.91
CA ILE A 48 -29.85 -55.40 -13.53
C ILE A 48 -30.54 -56.60 -14.13
N LYS A 49 -31.09 -57.44 -13.25
CA LYS A 49 -32.21 -58.32 -13.56
C LYS A 49 -33.49 -57.57 -13.26
N ASN A 50 -34.32 -57.41 -14.31
CA ASN A 50 -35.75 -57.09 -14.33
C ASN A 50 -36.20 -55.67 -14.01
N GLU A 51 -36.73 -55.00 -14.98
CA GLU A 51 -37.37 -53.67 -15.04
C GLU A 51 -38.66 -53.49 -14.19
N THR A 52 -38.96 -54.35 -13.24
CA THR A 52 -40.21 -54.30 -12.46
C THR A 52 -40.01 -54.71 -11.00
N ASP A 53 -38.99 -54.18 -10.32
CA ASP A 53 -38.91 -54.42 -8.88
C ASP A 53 -39.70 -53.32 -8.14
N PRO A 54 -40.81 -53.67 -7.45
CA PRO A 54 -41.67 -52.73 -6.74
C PRO A 54 -40.92 -52.00 -5.63
N ALA A 55 -39.87 -52.59 -5.07
CA ALA A 55 -39.08 -52.01 -3.96
C ALA A 55 -38.32 -50.76 -4.37
N VAL A 56 -37.86 -50.68 -5.64
CA VAL A 56 -37.13 -49.48 -6.14
C VAL A 56 -38.08 -48.30 -6.32
N PHE A 57 -39.32 -48.57 -6.70
CA PHE A 57 -40.35 -47.54 -6.84
C PHE A 57 -40.87 -47.04 -5.49
N GLU A 58 -40.96 -47.91 -4.47
CA GLU A 58 -41.34 -47.49 -3.11
C GLU A 58 -40.28 -46.57 -2.45
N ASP A 59 -39.00 -46.85 -2.64
CA ASP A 59 -37.93 -45.98 -2.11
C ASP A 59 -37.90 -44.61 -2.83
N LEU A 60 -38.15 -44.61 -4.14
CA LEU A 60 -38.21 -43.36 -4.91
C LEU A 60 -39.46 -42.53 -4.54
N ASP A 61 -40.61 -43.20 -4.32
CA ASP A 61 -41.86 -42.55 -3.90
C ASP A 61 -41.74 -41.95 -2.48
N ALA A 62 -41.11 -42.67 -1.55
CA ALA A 62 -40.86 -42.19 -0.20
C ALA A 62 -39.91 -40.96 -0.17
N ARG A 63 -38.89 -40.95 -1.02
CA ARG A 63 -37.96 -39.81 -1.16
C ARG A 63 -38.60 -38.62 -1.84
N MET A 64 -39.43 -38.85 -2.86
CA MET A 64 -40.19 -37.80 -3.52
C MET A 64 -41.27 -37.21 -2.62
N ASP A 65 -42.02 -38.04 -1.85
CA ASP A 65 -42.98 -37.54 -0.88
C ASP A 65 -42.36 -36.74 0.24
N ALA A 66 -41.14 -37.09 0.66
CA ALA A 66 -40.36 -36.28 1.62
C ALA A 66 -39.93 -34.91 1.06
N LEU A 67 -39.71 -34.82 -0.27
CA LEU A 67 -39.31 -33.57 -0.93
C LEU A 67 -40.49 -32.71 -1.38
N LEU A 68 -41.63 -33.33 -1.70
CA LEU A 68 -42.83 -32.66 -2.23
C LEU A 68 -43.87 -32.33 -1.17
N ASN A 69 -43.86 -33.03 -0.02
CA ASN A 69 -44.67 -32.62 1.12
C ASN A 69 -43.99 -31.45 1.84
N PRO A 70 -44.52 -30.25 1.77
CA PRO A 70 -44.00 -29.15 2.55
C PRO A 70 -44.12 -29.59 4.02
N VAL A 71 -42.96 -29.68 4.69
CA VAL A 71 -42.92 -29.77 6.14
C VAL A 71 -43.91 -28.76 6.65
N LYS A 72 -44.91 -29.20 7.43
CA LYS A 72 -45.89 -28.29 8.07
C LYS A 72 -45.12 -27.23 8.81
N VAL A 73 -44.89 -26.13 8.11
CA VAL A 73 -44.26 -24.93 8.70
C VAL A 73 -45.23 -24.48 9.77
N ARG A 74 -44.88 -24.73 11.02
CA ARG A 74 -45.58 -24.15 12.16
C ARG A 74 -45.65 -22.66 11.84
N ARG A 75 -46.84 -22.12 11.66
CA ARG A 75 -47.04 -20.68 11.44
C ARG A 75 -46.47 -19.99 12.66
N LEU A 76 -45.21 -19.58 12.59
CA LEU A 76 -44.65 -18.65 13.54
C LEU A 76 -45.53 -17.41 13.47
N ASN A 77 -46.07 -17.00 14.59
CA ASN A 77 -46.86 -15.78 14.71
C ASN A 77 -46.06 -14.62 14.10
N PHE A 78 -46.52 -14.11 12.98
CA PHE A 78 -45.88 -13.06 12.17
C PHE A 78 -45.59 -11.78 12.98
N ARG A 79 -46.30 -11.59 14.10
CA ARG A 79 -46.07 -10.50 15.06
C ARG A 79 -44.69 -10.55 15.74
N TRP A 80 -44.16 -11.74 16.03
CA TRP A 80 -42.81 -11.88 16.65
C TRP A 80 -41.69 -11.61 15.64
N LEU A 81 -41.92 -11.94 14.36
CA LEU A 81 -40.98 -11.62 13.28
C LEU A 81 -40.91 -10.11 13.05
N GLN A 82 -42.01 -9.38 13.19
CA GLN A 82 -42.05 -7.92 13.08
C GLN A 82 -41.27 -7.27 14.24
N VAL A 83 -41.41 -7.77 15.46
CA VAL A 83 -40.66 -7.29 16.64
C VAL A 83 -39.16 -7.59 16.48
N ALA A 84 -38.80 -8.81 16.04
CA ALA A 84 -37.41 -9.16 15.76
C ALA A 84 -36.77 -8.29 14.67
N ALA A 85 -37.53 -7.97 13.60
CA ALA A 85 -37.07 -7.09 12.53
C ALA A 85 -36.80 -5.65 13.03
N VAL A 86 -37.65 -5.11 13.91
CA VAL A 86 -37.43 -3.80 14.52
C VAL A 86 -36.16 -3.77 15.38
N PHE A 87 -35.92 -4.80 16.18
CA PHE A 87 -34.68 -4.90 16.97
C PHE A 87 -33.44 -5.08 16.09
N LEU A 88 -33.54 -5.80 14.98
CA LEU A 88 -32.46 -5.97 14.01
C LEU A 88 -32.14 -4.64 13.29
N VAL A 89 -33.15 -3.88 12.88
CA VAL A 89 -32.98 -2.55 12.28
C VAL A 89 -32.39 -1.57 13.29
N MET A 90 -32.87 -1.57 14.56
CA MET A 90 -32.30 -0.74 15.60
C MET A 90 -30.84 -1.14 15.92
N GLY A 91 -30.52 -2.42 15.98
CA GLY A 91 -29.17 -2.92 16.18
C GLY A 91 -28.22 -2.52 15.04
N VAL A 92 -28.65 -2.71 13.80
CA VAL A 92 -27.86 -2.30 12.61
C VAL A 92 -27.72 -0.79 12.54
N SER A 93 -28.81 -0.03 12.78
CA SER A 93 -28.76 1.44 12.87
C SER A 93 -27.83 1.92 13.99
N GLY A 94 -27.87 1.28 15.16
CA GLY A 94 -26.96 1.59 16.28
C GLY A 94 -25.50 1.35 15.93
N ILE A 95 -25.19 0.21 15.30
CA ILE A 95 -23.83 -0.11 14.81
C ILE A 95 -23.40 0.88 13.72
N PHE A 96 -24.27 1.20 12.78
CA PHE A 96 -24.00 2.17 11.71
C PHE A 96 -23.81 3.59 12.26
N MET A 97 -24.65 3.99 13.22
CA MET A 97 -24.54 5.27 13.89
C MET A 97 -23.26 5.36 14.73
N ARG A 98 -22.89 4.30 15.45
CA ARG A 98 -21.63 4.21 16.21
C ARG A 98 -20.41 4.26 15.28
N ARG A 99 -20.45 3.59 14.12
CA ARG A 99 -19.39 3.68 13.11
C ARG A 99 -19.26 5.09 12.51
N ASN A 100 -20.38 5.76 12.23
CA ASN A 100 -20.38 7.12 11.71
C ASN A 100 -20.00 8.16 12.76
N TYR A 101 -20.38 7.97 14.03
CA TYR A 101 -19.99 8.85 15.14
C TYR A 101 -18.48 8.75 15.42
N THR A 102 -17.88 7.56 15.38
CA THR A 102 -16.43 7.41 15.55
C THR A 102 -15.64 7.96 14.37
N ALA A 103 -16.17 7.86 13.14
CA ALA A 103 -15.55 8.45 11.95
C ALA A 103 -15.63 9.99 11.92
N LYS A 104 -16.69 10.58 12.47
CA LYS A 104 -16.94 12.03 12.40
C LYS A 104 -16.26 12.83 13.53
N ASN A 105 -15.86 12.18 14.61
CA ASN A 105 -15.17 12.80 15.75
C ASN A 105 -13.64 12.62 15.73
N GLN A 106 -13.05 12.14 14.65
CA GLN A 106 -11.62 12.32 14.46
C GLN A 106 -11.41 13.80 14.11
N MET A 107 -11.12 14.63 15.12
CA MET A 107 -10.49 15.92 14.90
C MET A 107 -9.38 15.72 13.87
N PRO A 108 -9.26 16.60 12.85
CA PRO A 108 -8.13 16.47 11.92
C PRO A 108 -6.87 16.43 12.76
N ALA A 109 -6.09 15.38 12.62
CA ALA A 109 -4.86 15.20 13.38
C ALA A 109 -4.02 16.47 13.17
N SER A 110 -3.84 17.26 14.23
CA SER A 110 -2.92 18.39 14.17
C SER A 110 -1.51 17.83 14.07
N PHE A 111 -0.67 18.48 13.28
CA PHE A 111 0.72 18.09 13.12
C PHE A 111 1.60 19.15 13.76
N THR A 112 2.57 18.70 14.54
CA THR A 112 3.66 19.56 15.02
C THR A 112 4.79 19.48 14.00
N GLU A 113 5.18 20.63 13.46
CA GLU A 113 6.32 20.73 12.55
C GLU A 113 7.62 20.89 13.35
N ILE A 114 8.63 20.11 12.97
CA ILE A 114 10.00 20.23 13.48
C ILE A 114 10.92 20.40 12.29
N THR A 115 11.61 21.53 12.22
CA THR A 115 12.42 21.94 11.07
C THR A 115 13.90 22.02 11.42
N ALA A 116 14.75 21.56 10.50
CA ALA A 116 16.16 21.87 10.38
C ALA A 116 16.33 22.93 9.28
N VAL A 117 16.66 24.15 9.65
CA VAL A 117 16.85 25.24 8.67
C VAL A 117 18.04 24.97 7.75
N LYS A 118 18.10 25.62 6.59
CA LYS A 118 19.23 25.50 5.65
C LYS A 118 20.54 25.84 6.37
N GLY A 119 21.59 25.07 6.12
CA GLY A 119 22.90 25.17 6.79
C GLY A 119 22.99 24.45 8.13
N MET A 120 21.90 23.88 8.64
CA MET A 120 21.88 23.21 9.95
C MET A 120 21.24 21.82 9.83
N LYS A 121 21.70 20.91 10.68
CA LYS A 121 21.13 19.58 10.88
C LYS A 121 20.51 19.49 12.26
N LYS A 122 19.54 18.62 12.45
CA LYS A 122 18.86 18.49 13.74
C LYS A 122 18.61 17.03 14.06
N GLU A 123 18.90 16.65 15.29
CA GLU A 123 18.53 15.35 15.83
C GLU A 123 17.35 15.52 16.78
N ILE A 124 16.38 14.62 16.69
CA ILE A 124 15.20 14.57 17.56
C ILE A 124 14.89 13.14 17.95
N THR A 125 14.33 12.95 19.15
CA THR A 125 13.77 11.68 19.59
C THR A 125 12.25 11.80 19.70
N LEU A 126 11.54 10.93 19.03
CA LEU A 126 10.08 10.85 19.06
C LEU A 126 9.59 10.11 20.31
N LYS A 127 8.29 10.23 20.63
CA LYS A 127 7.69 9.62 21.83
C LYS A 127 7.78 8.09 21.89
N ASP A 128 7.95 7.42 20.75
CA ASP A 128 8.11 5.96 20.66
C ASP A 128 9.56 5.48 20.81
N GLY A 129 10.50 6.40 21.06
CA GLY A 129 11.94 6.14 21.13
C GLY A 129 12.65 6.12 19.78
N THR A 130 11.95 6.42 18.68
CA THR A 130 12.57 6.58 17.36
C THR A 130 13.44 7.83 17.31
N THR A 131 14.69 7.70 16.85
CA THR A 131 15.58 8.84 16.59
C THR A 131 15.49 9.23 15.11
N VAL A 132 15.32 10.52 14.85
CA VAL A 132 15.28 11.11 13.51
C VAL A 132 16.36 12.16 13.40
N PHE A 133 17.27 11.99 12.44
CA PHE A 133 18.25 12.98 12.04
C PHE A 133 17.70 13.71 10.82
N LEU A 134 17.43 15.00 10.95
CA LEU A 134 16.98 15.86 9.86
C LEU A 134 18.18 16.51 9.19
N ASN A 135 18.31 16.35 7.88
CA ASN A 135 19.30 17.08 7.11
C ASN A 135 18.86 18.53 6.87
N SER A 136 19.76 19.33 6.39
CA SER A 136 19.61 20.77 6.15
C SER A 136 18.44 21.07 5.21
N GLY A 137 17.58 22.01 5.60
CA GLY A 137 16.38 22.38 4.83
C GLY A 137 15.25 21.37 4.88
N SER A 138 15.19 20.53 5.93
CA SER A 138 14.19 19.46 6.05
C SER A 138 13.23 19.71 7.21
N SER A 139 12.00 19.22 7.05
CA SER A 139 10.95 19.28 8.08
C SER A 139 10.28 17.92 8.27
N VAL A 140 10.05 17.54 9.52
CA VAL A 140 9.18 16.42 9.87
C VAL A 140 7.94 16.92 10.59
N PHE A 141 6.78 16.41 10.18
CA PHE A 141 5.48 16.72 10.76
C PHE A 141 5.01 15.49 11.54
N VAL A 142 4.90 15.64 12.86
CA VAL A 142 4.52 14.57 13.79
C VAL A 142 3.06 14.75 14.19
N SER A 143 2.25 13.72 14.02
CA SER A 143 0.83 13.75 14.40
C SER A 143 0.66 13.92 15.91
N SER A 144 -0.35 14.66 16.34
CA SER A 144 -0.65 14.89 17.77
C SER A 144 -0.94 13.61 18.55
N ASP A 145 -1.45 12.56 17.88
CA ASP A 145 -1.73 11.24 18.44
C ASP A 145 -0.60 10.21 18.22
N PHE A 146 0.59 10.70 17.80
CA PHE A 146 1.77 9.87 17.59
C PHE A 146 2.20 9.13 18.86
N GLY A 147 2.46 7.84 18.73
CA GLY A 147 2.88 6.96 19.81
C GLY A 147 1.71 6.36 20.62
N VAL A 148 0.52 6.96 20.54
CA VAL A 148 -0.71 6.46 21.19
C VAL A 148 -1.49 5.57 20.23
N ASN A 149 -2.09 6.16 19.20
CA ASN A 149 -2.95 5.47 18.24
C ASN A 149 -2.19 5.04 16.99
N ASN A 150 -1.19 5.80 16.57
CA ASN A 150 -0.42 5.55 15.36
C ASN A 150 1.04 5.97 15.53
N ARG A 151 1.89 5.59 14.55
CA ARG A 151 3.27 6.04 14.41
C ARG A 151 3.46 6.62 13.01
N THR A 152 2.69 7.67 12.71
CA THR A 152 2.70 8.30 11.38
C THR A 152 3.34 9.67 11.43
N VAL A 153 4.26 9.92 10.50
CA VAL A 153 4.91 11.22 10.29
C VAL A 153 4.85 11.59 8.81
N LYS A 154 4.98 12.89 8.49
CA LYS A 154 5.23 13.36 7.13
C LYS A 154 6.61 13.95 7.08
N LEU A 155 7.34 13.74 5.98
CA LEU A 155 8.67 14.27 5.76
C LEU A 155 8.68 15.13 4.49
N THR A 156 9.33 16.28 4.59
CA THR A 156 9.75 17.12 3.46
C THR A 156 11.26 17.33 3.59
N GLY A 157 12.03 17.05 2.54
CA GLY A 157 13.49 17.09 2.58
C GLY A 157 14.09 15.71 2.86
N GLU A 158 15.22 15.67 3.58
CA GLU A 158 15.99 14.46 3.84
C GLU A 158 16.10 14.17 5.32
N ALA A 159 15.89 12.90 5.69
CA ALA A 159 16.05 12.45 7.06
C ALA A 159 16.53 11.00 7.13
N PHE A 160 17.42 10.74 8.08
CA PHE A 160 17.78 9.40 8.49
C PHE A 160 16.95 9.01 9.72
N PHE A 161 16.28 7.87 9.64
CA PHE A 161 15.45 7.32 10.70
C PHE A 161 16.14 6.12 11.35
N HIS A 162 16.22 6.13 12.66
CA HIS A 162 16.51 4.94 13.45
C HIS A 162 15.25 4.58 14.22
N VAL A 163 14.39 3.75 13.60
CA VAL A 163 13.05 3.47 14.13
C VAL A 163 13.10 2.43 15.23
N HIS A 164 12.52 2.77 16.39
CA HIS A 164 12.33 1.83 17.49
C HIS A 164 11.47 0.64 17.04
N ARG A 165 11.95 -0.59 17.36
CA ARG A 165 11.29 -1.82 16.91
C ARG A 165 9.98 -2.06 17.64
N ASP A 166 8.89 -2.09 16.89
CA ASP A 166 7.56 -2.51 17.34
C ASP A 166 6.82 -3.17 16.17
N VAL A 167 6.60 -4.48 16.29
CA VAL A 167 5.95 -5.29 15.24
C VAL A 167 4.44 -5.16 15.25
N THR A 168 3.87 -4.62 16.34
CA THR A 168 2.42 -4.47 16.52
C THR A 168 1.91 -3.15 15.96
N LYS A 169 2.77 -2.10 15.94
CA LYS A 169 2.45 -0.76 15.43
C LYS A 169 3.45 -0.36 14.34
N PRO A 170 3.11 -0.45 13.06
CA PRO A 170 3.98 0.00 11.98
C PRO A 170 4.30 1.51 12.10
N PHE A 171 5.56 1.89 11.78
CA PHE A 171 5.96 3.26 11.62
C PHE A 171 5.81 3.66 10.15
N ILE A 172 5.07 4.74 9.87
CA ILE A 172 4.70 5.14 8.51
C ILE A 172 5.20 6.57 8.24
N ILE A 173 5.93 6.74 7.16
CA ILE A 173 6.41 8.05 6.70
C ILE A 173 5.76 8.38 5.37
N HIS A 174 5.09 9.51 5.29
CA HIS A 174 4.54 10.05 4.05
C HIS A 174 5.49 11.09 3.46
N THR A 175 5.87 10.90 2.19
CA THR A 175 6.69 11.84 1.41
C THR A 175 6.03 12.06 0.05
N GLY A 176 5.23 13.12 -0.07
CA GLY A 176 4.42 13.36 -1.26
C GLY A 176 3.48 12.18 -1.55
N LYS A 177 3.65 11.54 -2.72
CA LYS A 177 2.85 10.37 -3.14
C LYS A 177 3.34 9.03 -2.60
N ILE A 178 4.43 9.01 -1.82
CA ILE A 178 5.05 7.78 -1.33
C ILE A 178 4.77 7.60 0.16
N ALA A 179 4.42 6.38 0.53
CA ALA A 179 4.34 5.92 1.91
C ALA A 179 5.38 4.83 2.17
N THR A 180 6.27 5.09 3.11
CA THR A 180 7.31 4.17 3.57
C THR A 180 6.89 3.57 4.90
N THR A 181 6.85 2.24 5.00
CA THR A 181 6.40 1.51 6.20
C THR A 181 7.47 0.59 6.72
N VAL A 182 7.75 0.66 8.02
CA VAL A 182 8.75 -0.15 8.71
C VAL A 182 8.25 -0.62 10.08
N LEU A 183 8.92 -1.64 10.65
CA LEU A 183 8.62 -2.18 11.99
C LEU A 183 9.76 -1.97 13.01
N GLY A 184 10.95 -1.52 12.55
CA GLY A 184 12.16 -1.35 13.35
C GLY A 184 13.37 -1.48 12.44
N THR A 185 13.77 -0.37 11.85
CA THR A 185 14.64 -0.29 10.68
C THR A 185 15.43 1.01 10.74
N SER A 186 16.68 0.98 10.30
CA SER A 186 17.48 2.18 10.06
C SER A 186 17.55 2.43 8.56
N PHE A 187 17.16 3.62 8.11
CA PHE A 187 17.09 3.95 6.68
C PHE A 187 17.08 5.45 6.48
N ASP A 188 17.42 5.87 5.28
CA ASP A 188 17.41 7.24 4.82
C ASP A 188 16.30 7.47 3.81
N ILE A 189 15.65 8.64 3.90
CA ILE A 189 14.73 9.14 2.87
C ILE A 189 15.21 10.52 2.44
N ASN A 190 15.50 10.66 1.13
CA ASN A 190 15.75 11.93 0.50
C ASN A 190 14.57 12.27 -0.42
N ALA A 191 13.81 13.31 -0.06
CA ALA A 191 12.55 13.70 -0.71
C ALA A 191 12.38 15.23 -0.74
N TYR A 192 13.41 15.95 -1.14
CA TYR A 192 13.30 17.40 -1.32
C TYR A 192 12.29 17.74 -2.43
N PRO A 193 11.40 18.71 -2.23
CA PRO A 193 10.38 19.09 -3.21
C PRO A 193 10.96 19.50 -4.56
N GLU A 194 12.07 20.23 -4.54
CA GLU A 194 12.77 20.76 -5.71
C GLU A 194 13.60 19.73 -6.48
N ASP A 195 13.86 18.56 -5.90
CA ASP A 195 14.59 17.49 -6.57
C ASP A 195 13.62 16.58 -7.36
N ASP A 196 14.05 16.06 -8.51
CA ASP A 196 13.23 15.26 -9.43
C ASP A 196 12.96 13.83 -8.90
N HIS A 197 13.67 13.44 -7.87
CA HIS A 197 13.63 12.08 -7.35
C HIS A 197 13.27 12.04 -5.85
N VAL A 198 12.63 10.94 -5.45
CA VAL A 198 12.58 10.51 -4.06
C VAL A 198 13.42 9.25 -3.95
N LYS A 199 14.33 9.20 -2.98
CA LYS A 199 15.20 8.05 -2.74
C LYS A 199 14.96 7.51 -1.32
N VAL A 200 14.77 6.21 -1.21
CA VAL A 200 14.63 5.49 0.07
C VAL A 200 15.73 4.44 0.14
N THR A 201 16.67 4.53 1.07
CA THR A 201 17.83 3.63 1.18
C THR A 201 17.87 2.96 2.54
N VAL A 202 18.06 1.66 2.56
CA VAL A 202 18.01 0.84 3.78
C VAL A 202 19.41 0.58 4.32
N ALA A 203 19.67 1.02 5.56
CA ALA A 203 20.88 0.71 6.30
C ALA A 203 20.74 -0.62 7.07
N THR A 204 19.63 -0.85 7.77
CA THR A 204 19.36 -2.11 8.47
C THR A 204 17.87 -2.43 8.47
N GLY A 205 17.52 -3.71 8.50
CA GLY A 205 16.13 -4.15 8.58
C GLY A 205 15.44 -4.25 7.23
N LYS A 206 14.14 -3.98 7.19
CA LYS A 206 13.29 -4.12 5.99
C LYS A 206 12.35 -2.93 5.86
N VAL A 207 12.18 -2.45 4.62
CA VAL A 207 11.32 -1.32 4.29
C VAL A 207 10.33 -1.71 3.21
N LYS A 208 9.05 -1.42 3.44
CA LYS A 208 7.99 -1.51 2.43
C LYS A 208 7.73 -0.11 1.88
N VAL A 209 7.62 0.02 0.55
CA VAL A 209 7.32 1.30 -0.10
C VAL A 209 6.11 1.15 -1.00
N VAL A 210 5.12 2.01 -0.79
CA VAL A 210 3.90 2.10 -1.59
C VAL A 210 3.84 3.51 -2.18
N GLY A 211 3.58 3.61 -3.46
CA GLY A 211 3.28 4.87 -4.13
C GLY A 211 1.79 5.01 -4.41
N THR A 212 1.39 6.20 -4.86
CA THR A 212 0.05 6.44 -5.39
C THR A 212 0.19 6.75 -6.88
N ASP A 213 -0.51 6.00 -7.71
CA ASP A 213 -0.50 6.19 -9.15
C ASP A 213 -1.28 7.46 -9.59
N LYS A 214 -1.34 7.73 -10.91
CA LYS A 214 -2.04 8.89 -11.46
C LYS A 214 -3.55 8.87 -11.20
N SER A 215 -4.12 7.69 -10.97
CA SER A 215 -5.54 7.51 -10.64
C SER A 215 -5.85 7.65 -9.16
N GLY A 216 -4.82 7.88 -8.31
CA GLY A 216 -4.94 7.97 -6.85
C GLY A 216 -4.97 6.61 -6.16
N GLN A 217 -4.75 5.50 -6.89
CA GLN A 217 -4.75 4.17 -6.31
C GLN A 217 -3.38 3.79 -5.74
N PRO A 218 -3.35 3.07 -4.60
CA PRO A 218 -2.10 2.59 -4.03
C PRO A 218 -1.42 1.58 -4.97
N HIS A 219 -0.15 1.79 -5.27
CA HIS A 219 0.69 0.90 -6.05
C HIS A 219 1.92 0.47 -5.26
N LEU A 220 2.19 -0.84 -5.21
CA LEU A 220 3.33 -1.38 -4.47
C LEU A 220 4.61 -1.19 -5.26
N PHE A 221 5.50 -0.28 -4.82
CA PHE A 221 6.81 -0.05 -5.42
C PHE A 221 7.85 -1.07 -4.94
N ALA A 222 7.85 -1.38 -3.63
CA ALA A 222 8.71 -2.40 -3.05
C ALA A 222 8.03 -3.07 -1.86
N LYS A 223 7.93 -4.42 -1.90
CA LYS A 223 7.41 -5.22 -0.79
C LYS A 223 8.41 -5.28 0.37
N SER A 224 9.71 -5.32 0.07
CA SER A 224 10.78 -5.45 1.05
C SER A 224 12.11 -5.00 0.45
N LEU A 225 12.50 -3.76 0.71
CA LEU A 225 13.89 -3.33 0.54
C LEU A 225 14.69 -3.80 1.75
N VAL A 226 15.90 -4.27 1.52
CA VAL A 226 16.83 -4.74 2.55
C VAL A 226 18.13 -3.94 2.55
N HIS A 227 19.05 -4.26 3.46
CA HIS A 227 20.35 -3.62 3.58
C HIS A 227 21.04 -3.42 2.22
N ASN A 228 21.57 -2.21 2.01
CA ASN A 228 22.23 -1.78 0.76
C ASN A 228 21.32 -1.76 -0.48
N GLN A 229 20.00 -1.74 -0.32
CA GLN A 229 19.07 -1.47 -1.42
C GLN A 229 18.49 -0.08 -1.30
N ALA A 230 18.31 0.57 -2.46
CA ALA A 230 17.64 1.83 -2.59
C ALA A 230 16.52 1.75 -3.62
N LEU A 231 15.35 2.28 -3.30
CA LEU A 231 14.32 2.63 -4.26
C LEU A 231 14.53 4.09 -4.68
N VAL A 232 14.58 4.33 -5.98
CA VAL A 232 14.61 5.67 -6.58
C VAL A 232 13.36 5.87 -7.39
N TYR A 233 12.51 6.79 -6.97
CA TYR A 233 11.30 7.18 -7.68
C TYR A 233 11.50 8.51 -8.39
N ASN A 234 11.30 8.52 -9.70
CA ASN A 234 11.35 9.73 -10.52
C ASN A 234 9.96 10.39 -10.54
N LYS A 235 9.85 11.59 -9.97
CA LYS A 235 8.60 12.34 -9.84
C LYS A 235 8.04 12.84 -11.19
N ILE A 236 8.94 13.11 -12.15
CA ILE A 236 8.58 13.65 -13.48
C ILE A 236 8.05 12.51 -14.36
N LYS A 237 8.81 11.39 -14.44
CA LYS A 237 8.48 10.24 -15.28
C LYS A 237 7.44 9.32 -14.66
N ASP A 238 7.15 9.47 -13.34
CA ASP A 238 6.27 8.60 -12.55
C ASP A 238 6.71 7.12 -12.63
N THR A 239 8.02 6.89 -12.52
CA THR A 239 8.64 5.57 -12.60
C THR A 239 9.54 5.33 -11.39
N HIS A 240 9.76 4.07 -11.04
CA HIS A 240 10.69 3.72 -9.97
C HIS A 240 11.62 2.59 -10.40
N ILE A 241 12.80 2.57 -9.77
CA ILE A 241 13.78 1.48 -9.89
C ILE A 241 14.30 1.12 -8.50
N ILE A 242 14.69 -0.14 -8.35
CA ILE A 242 15.42 -0.62 -7.17
C ILE A 242 16.85 -0.87 -7.60
N LYS A 243 17.82 -0.31 -6.87
CA LYS A 243 19.25 -0.49 -7.15
C LYS A 243 20.03 -0.81 -5.87
N ILE A 244 21.21 -1.40 -6.03
CA ILE A 244 22.19 -1.52 -4.95
C ILE A 244 22.74 -0.13 -4.66
N SER A 245 22.85 0.22 -3.39
CA SER A 245 23.32 1.52 -2.94
C SER A 245 24.03 1.36 -1.60
N ASN A 246 25.23 1.91 -1.47
CA ASN A 246 25.96 1.86 -0.21
C ASN A 246 25.23 2.72 0.84
N ALA A 247 24.66 2.08 1.84
CA ALA A 247 23.88 2.73 2.88
C ALA A 247 24.77 3.63 3.79
N ASP A 248 26.02 3.25 4.00
CA ASP A 248 26.97 4.04 4.83
C ASP A 248 27.30 5.37 4.15
N SER A 249 27.50 5.36 2.82
CA SER A 249 27.80 6.59 2.08
C SER A 249 26.60 7.55 2.07
N ILE A 250 25.36 7.03 2.02
CA ILE A 250 24.15 7.85 1.96
C ILE A 250 23.84 8.51 3.30
N SER A 251 24.13 7.83 4.40
CA SER A 251 23.96 8.41 5.73
C SER A 251 25.17 9.23 6.21
N SER A 252 26.23 9.32 5.40
CA SER A 252 27.48 10.00 5.75
C SER A 252 27.34 11.53 5.92
N TRP A 253 26.27 12.11 5.35
CA TRP A 253 25.94 13.51 5.57
C TRP A 253 25.78 13.86 7.06
N ARG A 254 25.38 12.90 7.91
CA ARG A 254 25.32 13.08 9.38
C ARG A 254 26.69 13.39 9.98
N SER A 255 27.75 12.85 9.38
CA SER A 255 29.16 13.05 9.77
C SER A 255 29.84 14.12 8.94
N ASN A 256 29.09 15.09 8.39
CA ASN A 256 29.62 16.20 7.57
C ASN A 256 30.36 15.75 6.30
N HIS A 257 29.99 14.61 5.74
CA HIS A 257 30.51 14.12 4.48
C HIS A 257 29.50 14.45 3.36
N LEU A 258 29.82 15.46 2.55
CA LEU A 258 29.04 15.89 1.40
C LEU A 258 29.44 15.08 0.18
N ILE A 259 28.47 14.37 -0.41
CA ILE A 259 28.71 13.51 -1.57
C ILE A 259 27.81 13.97 -2.73
N PHE A 260 28.42 14.19 -3.88
CA PHE A 260 27.77 14.33 -5.16
C PHE A 260 27.98 13.01 -5.93
N ASP A 261 26.91 12.33 -6.31
CA ASP A 261 26.94 11.07 -7.04
C ASP A 261 26.18 11.25 -8.37
N ASN A 262 26.92 11.32 -9.47
CA ASN A 262 26.36 11.52 -10.81
C ASN A 262 25.41 12.75 -10.86
N ALA A 263 25.83 13.87 -10.23
CA ALA A 263 25.01 15.07 -10.05
C ALA A 263 25.21 16.08 -11.21
N SER A 264 24.13 16.71 -11.62
CA SER A 264 24.13 17.83 -12.57
C SER A 264 24.43 19.16 -11.87
N TYR A 265 24.75 20.22 -12.62
CA TYR A 265 24.93 21.55 -12.04
C TYR A 265 23.72 22.06 -11.25
N PRO A 266 22.45 21.90 -11.73
CA PRO A 266 21.29 22.28 -10.92
C PRO A 266 21.20 21.50 -9.60
N GLU A 267 21.50 20.20 -9.58
CA GLU A 267 21.51 19.38 -8.39
C GLU A 267 22.63 19.80 -7.42
N ILE A 268 23.82 20.11 -7.95
CA ILE A 268 24.95 20.64 -7.17
C ILE A 268 24.58 21.97 -6.52
N ALA A 269 24.03 22.92 -7.30
CA ALA A 269 23.63 24.23 -6.79
C ALA A 269 22.59 24.12 -5.67
N ARG A 270 21.55 23.32 -5.84
CA ARG A 270 20.54 23.06 -4.80
C ARG A 270 21.13 22.42 -3.56
N THR A 271 22.03 21.44 -3.74
CA THR A 271 22.69 20.76 -2.62
C THR A 271 23.60 21.70 -1.85
N LEU A 272 24.41 22.53 -2.52
CA LEU A 272 25.25 23.54 -1.88
C LEU A 272 24.40 24.59 -1.15
N SER A 273 23.30 25.03 -1.76
CA SER A 273 22.37 25.97 -1.12
C SER A 273 21.82 25.43 0.19
N ARG A 274 21.37 24.18 0.20
CA ARG A 274 20.88 23.52 1.43
C ARG A 274 22.00 23.33 2.44
N TRP A 275 23.11 22.75 2.02
CA TRP A 275 24.20 22.33 2.90
C TRP A 275 24.85 23.50 3.66
N TYR A 276 25.13 24.61 2.97
CA TYR A 276 25.79 25.78 3.52
C TYR A 276 24.84 26.90 3.97
N GLY A 277 23.53 26.75 3.70
CA GLY A 277 22.56 27.81 4.00
C GLY A 277 22.79 29.09 3.20
N MET A 278 23.23 28.91 1.94
CA MET A 278 23.53 30.00 1.00
C MET A 278 22.51 30.04 -0.13
N ASP A 279 22.41 31.16 -0.79
CA ASP A 279 21.63 31.33 -2.01
C ASP A 279 22.55 31.05 -3.19
N VAL A 280 22.43 29.85 -3.77
CA VAL A 280 23.28 29.37 -4.88
C VAL A 280 22.45 29.31 -6.15
N GLU A 281 22.79 30.14 -7.14
CA GLU A 281 22.11 30.26 -8.41
C GLU A 281 23.04 29.89 -9.58
N LEU A 282 22.46 29.46 -10.69
CA LEU A 282 23.17 29.30 -11.94
C LEU A 282 23.04 30.60 -12.75
N GLY A 283 24.17 31.22 -13.11
CA GLY A 283 24.22 32.45 -13.90
C GLY A 283 23.96 32.22 -15.40
N ALA A 284 24.04 30.96 -15.85
CA ALA A 284 23.73 30.55 -17.22
C ALA A 284 23.12 29.15 -17.24
N PRO A 285 22.34 28.80 -18.27
CA PRO A 285 21.86 27.43 -18.46
C PRO A 285 23.05 26.45 -18.50
N ALA A 286 22.96 25.39 -17.71
CA ALA A 286 23.94 24.33 -17.71
C ALA A 286 23.57 23.27 -18.76
N GLU A 287 24.58 22.66 -19.38
CA GLU A 287 24.40 21.51 -20.25
C GLU A 287 23.94 20.29 -19.42
N ASP A 288 22.74 19.79 -19.69
CA ASP A 288 22.12 18.71 -18.90
C ASP A 288 22.86 17.36 -18.98
N SER A 289 23.76 17.22 -19.94
CA SER A 289 24.52 15.97 -20.21
C SER A 289 25.66 15.74 -19.22
N LYS A 290 26.22 16.80 -18.63
CA LYS A 290 27.37 16.69 -17.75
C LYS A 290 26.99 16.29 -16.33
N ARG A 291 27.64 15.27 -15.80
CA ARG A 291 27.43 14.73 -14.46
C ARG A 291 28.74 14.62 -13.72
N TYR A 292 28.69 14.87 -12.41
CA TYR A 292 29.89 14.94 -11.57
C TYR A 292 29.74 14.06 -10.35
N THR A 293 30.81 13.33 -9.99
CA THR A 293 30.91 12.53 -8.78
C THR A 293 32.08 13.03 -7.97
N LEU A 294 31.81 13.62 -6.80
CA LEU A 294 32.78 14.23 -5.89
C LEU A 294 32.34 14.02 -4.45
N SER A 295 33.30 14.03 -3.54
CA SER A 295 33.01 13.98 -2.11
C SER A 295 33.92 14.93 -1.31
N PHE A 296 33.36 15.52 -0.25
CA PHE A 296 34.03 16.49 0.59
C PHE A 296 33.71 16.16 2.05
N TYR A 297 34.74 16.14 2.87
CA TYR A 297 34.62 15.89 4.30
C TYR A 297 34.85 17.16 5.09
N ASN A 298 33.81 17.68 5.73
CA ASN A 298 33.85 18.87 6.59
C ASN A 298 34.52 20.09 5.93
N GLU A 299 34.33 20.25 4.60
CA GLU A 299 34.97 21.33 3.84
C GLU A 299 34.15 22.61 3.85
N ARG A 300 34.84 23.74 3.70
CA ARG A 300 34.20 25.05 3.53
C ARG A 300 33.73 25.21 2.09
N VAL A 301 32.66 26.02 1.91
CA VAL A 301 32.04 26.26 0.59
C VAL A 301 33.01 26.80 -0.45
N ASP A 302 33.92 27.74 -0.07
CA ASP A 302 34.94 28.29 -0.96
C ASP A 302 35.85 27.19 -1.52
N LYS A 303 36.31 26.26 -0.68
CA LYS A 303 37.11 25.12 -1.12
C LYS A 303 36.38 24.17 -2.02
N VAL A 304 35.11 23.89 -1.72
CA VAL A 304 34.25 23.05 -2.57
C VAL A 304 34.09 23.71 -3.94
N LEU A 305 33.82 25.01 -4.01
CA LEU A 305 33.66 25.75 -5.27
C LEU A 305 34.98 25.83 -6.06
N ASP A 306 36.12 26.00 -5.39
CA ASP A 306 37.47 25.99 -6.01
C ASP A 306 37.72 24.63 -6.70
N VAL A 307 37.42 23.53 -6.03
CA VAL A 307 37.58 22.17 -6.60
C VAL A 307 36.70 21.99 -7.80
N PHE A 308 35.42 22.37 -7.73
CA PHE A 308 34.54 22.33 -8.88
C PHE A 308 35.04 23.20 -10.04
N SER A 309 35.50 24.41 -9.76
CA SER A 309 36.06 25.33 -10.76
C SER A 309 37.25 24.69 -11.49
N ASN A 310 38.18 24.12 -10.74
CA ASN A 310 39.38 23.49 -11.29
C ASN A 310 39.07 22.24 -12.11
N LEU A 311 38.09 21.45 -11.70
CA LEU A 311 37.74 20.22 -12.40
C LEU A 311 36.85 20.42 -13.63
N THR A 312 35.99 21.41 -13.61
CA THR A 312 34.93 21.56 -14.62
C THR A 312 35.13 22.77 -15.51
N GLY A 313 36.07 23.69 -15.13
CA GLY A 313 36.26 24.98 -15.81
C GLY A 313 35.14 25.98 -15.54
N MET A 314 34.19 25.67 -14.64
CA MET A 314 33.18 26.66 -14.23
C MET A 314 33.84 27.86 -13.52
N THR A 315 33.19 29.01 -13.62
CA THR A 315 33.53 30.15 -12.78
C THR A 315 32.44 30.41 -11.76
N TYR A 316 32.81 31.05 -10.65
CA TYR A 316 31.82 31.45 -9.64
C TYR A 316 32.12 32.82 -9.07
N THR A 317 31.07 33.47 -8.59
CA THR A 317 31.20 34.69 -7.79
C THR A 317 30.47 34.49 -6.47
N MET A 318 31.10 34.95 -5.36
CA MET A 318 30.54 34.85 -4.02
C MET A 318 30.47 36.23 -3.38
N GLN A 319 29.28 36.65 -2.95
CA GLN A 319 29.02 37.92 -2.27
C GLN A 319 28.16 37.66 -1.04
N GLY A 320 28.79 37.64 0.13
CA GLY A 320 28.11 37.31 1.37
C GLY A 320 27.52 35.88 1.33
N LYS A 321 26.20 35.77 1.39
CA LYS A 321 25.49 34.47 1.30
C LYS A 321 25.04 34.09 -0.13
N LYS A 322 25.29 34.96 -1.12
CA LYS A 322 24.92 34.67 -2.52
C LYS A 322 26.10 34.12 -3.28
N VAL A 323 25.89 33.03 -4.02
CA VAL A 323 26.86 32.41 -4.92
C VAL A 323 26.20 32.28 -6.30
N ILE A 324 26.89 32.74 -7.34
CA ILE A 324 26.48 32.56 -8.72
C ILE A 324 27.52 31.65 -9.39
N ILE A 325 27.06 30.50 -9.89
CA ILE A 325 27.88 29.52 -10.61
C ILE A 325 27.61 29.70 -12.10
N ASN A 326 28.65 29.89 -12.88
CA ASN A 326 28.61 29.95 -14.34
C ASN A 326 29.24 28.68 -14.90
N PRO A 327 28.43 27.72 -15.38
CA PRO A 327 28.95 26.52 -16.01
C PRO A 327 29.78 26.87 -17.27
N GLN A 328 30.88 26.13 -17.50
CA GLN A 328 31.60 26.27 -18.74
C GLN A 328 30.85 25.52 -19.83
N ASN A 329 30.24 26.24 -20.78
CA ASN A 329 29.69 25.66 -21.97
C ASN A 329 30.82 25.56 -23.00
N HIS A 330 31.29 24.37 -23.31
CA HIS A 330 32.17 24.19 -24.48
C HIS A 330 31.31 24.37 -25.75
N LYS A 331 31.71 25.34 -26.56
CA LYS A 331 31.18 25.50 -27.93
C LYS A 331 31.60 24.32 -28.81
#